data_52ee4476bf7471495dcc7f3d074bc03c
#
_entry.id   52ee4476bf7471495dcc7f3d074bc03c
#
_cell.length_a   1.000
_cell.length_b   1.000
_cell.length_c   1.000
_cell.angle_alpha   90.00
_cell.angle_beta   90.00
_cell.angle_gamma   90.00
#
_symmetry.space_group_name_H-M   'P 1'
#
loop_
_entity.id
_entity.type
_entity.pdbx_description
1 polymer ?
#
loop_
_entity_poly.entity_id
_entity_poly.type
_entity_poly.pdbx_seq_one_letter_code
_entity_poly.pdbx_strand_id
1 'polypeptide(L)'
;MAGNWKMNLNHQEAVVLVQKLAWTLSDKKHDFGAVEVVVVPPFTDLRSVQTLVDGDRLSLGYGAQDVSVHDSGAYTGEISAGMLAKLGCSYVVVGHSERRMYHQESDELVNAKAHKTLQAGMTPIVCVGEGLDVRQAGEHVPFTLTQVDGSLDGFTAEQVAGLVVAYEPVWAIGTGEVATPDDAQEVCAAIRERVREVHGDAAADGLRILYGGSVKAANVAGIMEKPDVDGCLVGGASLQVEEFGGICRFRDMPVL
;
A
#
# COMPACT_ATOMS: atom_id res chain seq x y z
N MET A 1 6.72 4.58 1.97
CA MET A 1 5.46 5.34 2.02
C MET A 1 4.78 5.24 0.68
N ALA A 2 3.53 4.74 0.62
CA ALA A 2 2.78 4.55 -0.62
C ALA A 2 1.55 5.47 -0.62
N GLY A 3 1.39 6.32 -1.63
CA GLY A 3 0.27 7.24 -1.78
C GLY A 3 -0.78 6.68 -2.74
N ASN A 4 -1.83 6.08 -2.22
CA ASN A 4 -2.97 5.59 -3.01
C ASN A 4 -3.92 6.75 -3.31
N TRP A 5 -3.93 7.21 -4.55
CA TRP A 5 -4.77 8.33 -4.98
C TRP A 5 -6.25 7.96 -5.13
N LYS A 6 -6.54 6.65 -5.09
CA LYS A 6 -7.89 6.14 -5.35
C LYS A 6 -8.40 6.65 -6.71
N MET A 7 -9.68 7.00 -6.83
CA MET A 7 -10.27 7.52 -8.06
C MET A 7 -10.24 9.06 -8.07
N ASN A 8 -9.03 9.64 -8.08
CA ASN A 8 -8.85 11.08 -8.09
C ASN A 8 -7.77 11.49 -9.10
N LEU A 9 -7.85 12.75 -9.51
CA LEU A 9 -6.99 13.42 -10.48
C LEU A 9 -7.21 12.94 -11.92
N ASN A 10 -6.65 13.67 -12.83
CA ASN A 10 -6.46 13.32 -14.23
C ASN A 10 -4.96 13.37 -14.57
N HIS A 11 -4.59 12.92 -15.76
CA HIS A 11 -3.22 12.79 -16.17
C HIS A 11 -2.39 14.10 -16.13
N GLN A 12 -3.03 15.28 -16.26
CA GLN A 12 -2.34 16.58 -16.17
C GLN A 12 -2.10 16.95 -14.70
N GLU A 13 -3.12 16.79 -13.86
CA GLU A 13 -3.02 17.03 -12.41
C GLU A 13 -2.02 16.06 -11.77
N ALA A 14 -1.99 14.80 -12.22
CA ALA A 14 -1.02 13.79 -11.80
C ALA A 14 0.42 14.23 -12.04
N VAL A 15 0.73 14.77 -13.23
CA VAL A 15 2.05 15.30 -13.54
C VAL A 15 2.42 16.45 -12.61
N VAL A 16 1.49 17.39 -12.37
CA VAL A 16 1.74 18.53 -11.48
C VAL A 16 1.99 18.07 -10.04
N LEU A 17 1.20 17.10 -9.54
CA LEU A 17 1.35 16.58 -8.19
C LEU A 17 2.71 15.88 -8.02
N VAL A 18 3.07 14.97 -8.92
CA VAL A 18 4.35 14.22 -8.86
C VAL A 18 5.54 15.17 -8.94
N GLN A 19 5.51 16.17 -9.85
CA GLN A 19 6.60 17.12 -9.99
C GLN A 19 6.79 17.97 -8.73
N LYS A 20 5.70 18.49 -8.17
CA LYS A 20 5.75 19.27 -6.92
C LYS A 20 6.22 18.41 -5.73
N LEU A 21 5.75 17.17 -5.63
CA LEU A 21 6.18 16.23 -4.59
C LEU A 21 7.68 15.96 -4.68
N ALA A 22 8.17 15.65 -5.88
CA ALA A 22 9.59 15.40 -6.13
C ALA A 22 10.46 16.60 -5.74
N TRP A 23 10.06 17.81 -6.12
CA TRP A 23 10.77 19.04 -5.73
C TRP A 23 10.74 19.27 -4.23
N THR A 24 9.58 19.11 -3.59
CA THR A 24 9.46 19.28 -2.14
C THR A 24 10.36 18.30 -1.38
N LEU A 25 10.39 17.04 -1.79
CA LEU A 25 11.24 16.03 -1.16
C LEU A 25 12.73 16.33 -1.39
N SER A 26 13.10 16.74 -2.61
CA SER A 26 14.48 17.13 -2.95
C SER A 26 14.93 18.36 -2.17
N ASP A 27 14.14 19.43 -2.14
CA ASP A 27 14.46 20.66 -1.42
C ASP A 27 14.63 20.43 0.09
N LYS A 28 13.86 19.50 0.63
CA LYS A 28 13.92 19.08 2.03
C LYS A 28 14.97 18.00 2.29
N LYS A 29 15.76 17.61 1.28
CA LYS A 29 16.83 16.60 1.37
C LYS A 29 16.33 15.25 1.90
N HIS A 30 15.18 14.79 1.38
CA HIS A 30 14.63 13.50 1.74
C HIS A 30 15.61 12.37 1.41
N ASP A 31 15.82 11.46 2.38
CA ASP A 31 16.66 10.28 2.18
C ASP A 31 15.82 9.13 1.59
N PHE A 32 15.82 9.03 0.26
CA PHE A 32 15.13 7.95 -0.46
C PHE A 32 15.70 6.56 -0.19
N GLY A 33 16.93 6.46 0.31
CA GLY A 33 17.53 5.21 0.72
C GLY A 33 16.99 4.70 2.06
N ALA A 34 16.55 5.62 2.91
CA ALA A 34 15.98 5.31 4.22
C ALA A 34 14.46 5.17 4.19
N VAL A 35 13.77 5.93 3.32
CA VAL A 35 12.32 5.90 3.18
C VAL A 35 11.95 5.97 1.70
N GLU A 36 11.54 4.84 1.16
CA GLU A 36 11.03 4.74 -0.20
C GLU A 36 9.68 5.45 -0.33
N VAL A 37 9.48 6.17 -1.43
CA VAL A 37 8.24 6.91 -1.72
C VAL A 37 7.65 6.40 -3.04
N VAL A 38 6.40 5.94 -2.97
CA VAL A 38 5.68 5.36 -4.11
C VAL A 38 4.35 6.10 -4.29
N VAL A 39 4.00 6.44 -5.53
CA VAL A 39 2.67 6.94 -5.88
C VAL A 39 1.88 5.85 -6.61
N VAL A 40 0.59 5.74 -6.28
CA VAL A 40 -0.31 4.73 -6.84
C VAL A 40 -1.52 5.45 -7.47
N PRO A 41 -1.35 5.98 -8.71
CA PRO A 41 -2.37 6.72 -9.42
C PRO A 41 -3.41 5.80 -10.07
N PRO A 42 -4.56 6.33 -10.54
CA PRO A 42 -5.46 5.63 -11.47
C PRO A 42 -4.72 5.15 -12.72
N PHE A 43 -5.22 4.08 -13.35
CA PHE A 43 -4.62 3.52 -14.57
C PHE A 43 -4.44 4.54 -15.71
N THR A 44 -5.39 5.48 -15.82
CA THR A 44 -5.37 6.55 -16.83
C THR A 44 -4.17 7.48 -16.71
N ASP A 45 -3.55 7.54 -15.55
CA ASP A 45 -2.48 8.49 -15.22
C ASP A 45 -1.08 7.84 -15.21
N LEU A 46 -1.03 6.50 -15.14
CA LEU A 46 0.22 5.75 -15.03
C LEU A 46 1.23 6.11 -16.12
N ARG A 47 0.78 6.22 -17.38
CA ARG A 47 1.69 6.57 -18.49
C ARG A 47 2.28 7.96 -18.35
N SER A 48 1.49 8.93 -17.86
CA SER A 48 1.95 10.29 -17.63
C SER A 48 2.96 10.36 -16.47
N VAL A 49 2.67 9.64 -15.38
CA VAL A 49 3.59 9.51 -14.24
C VAL A 49 4.90 8.85 -14.66
N GLN A 50 4.84 7.73 -15.38
CA GLN A 50 6.03 7.08 -15.95
C GLN A 50 6.88 8.04 -16.76
N THR A 51 6.25 8.73 -17.72
CA THR A 51 6.99 9.65 -18.63
C THR A 51 7.73 10.72 -17.85
N LEU A 52 7.11 11.26 -16.79
CA LEU A 52 7.73 12.26 -15.94
C LEU A 52 8.86 11.68 -15.09
N VAL A 53 8.60 10.55 -14.41
CA VAL A 53 9.59 9.90 -13.53
C VAL A 53 10.83 9.50 -14.33
N ASP A 54 10.66 8.88 -15.49
CA ASP A 54 11.77 8.44 -16.35
C ASP A 54 12.50 9.63 -16.97
N GLY A 55 11.76 10.62 -17.48
CA GLY A 55 12.32 11.79 -18.17
C GLY A 55 13.17 12.66 -17.24
N ASP A 56 12.67 12.93 -16.05
CA ASP A 56 13.34 13.77 -15.05
C ASP A 56 14.21 12.95 -14.08
N ARG A 57 14.24 11.61 -14.22
CA ARG A 57 14.98 10.67 -13.35
C ARG A 57 14.64 10.87 -11.89
N LEU A 58 13.35 10.96 -11.58
CA LEU A 58 12.89 11.17 -10.22
C LEU A 58 13.11 9.91 -9.37
N SER A 59 13.52 10.11 -8.11
CA SER A 59 13.68 9.01 -7.14
C SER A 59 12.35 8.60 -6.50
N LEU A 60 11.28 8.55 -7.30
CA LEU A 60 9.95 8.12 -6.87
C LEU A 60 9.58 6.81 -7.56
N GLY A 61 9.10 5.84 -6.78
CA GLY A 61 8.42 4.67 -7.32
C GLY A 61 6.99 4.98 -7.73
N TYR A 62 6.42 4.16 -8.60
CA TYR A 62 5.00 4.19 -8.90
C TYR A 62 4.43 2.80 -9.08
N GLY A 63 3.13 2.67 -8.87
CA GLY A 63 2.42 1.41 -8.91
C GLY A 63 0.99 1.53 -9.37
N ALA A 64 0.31 0.41 -9.50
CA ALA A 64 -1.08 0.32 -9.93
C ALA A 64 -2.02 0.04 -8.76
N GLN A 65 -3.29 0.42 -8.92
CA GLN A 65 -4.33 0.26 -7.89
C GLN A 65 -5.01 -1.10 -7.92
N ASP A 66 -4.75 -1.91 -8.94
CA ASP A 66 -5.28 -3.25 -9.15
C ASP A 66 -4.55 -3.95 -10.31
N VAL A 67 -4.83 -5.25 -10.51
CA VAL A 67 -4.36 -6.05 -11.63
C VAL A 67 -5.35 -7.16 -11.95
N SER A 68 -5.42 -7.56 -13.23
CA SER A 68 -6.16 -8.74 -13.66
C SER A 68 -5.41 -10.03 -13.33
N VAL A 69 -6.15 -11.10 -13.05
CA VAL A 69 -5.59 -12.46 -12.97
C VAL A 69 -5.29 -13.06 -14.35
N HIS A 70 -5.74 -12.41 -15.41
CA HIS A 70 -5.59 -12.85 -16.80
C HIS A 70 -4.41 -12.14 -17.48
N ASP A 71 -3.66 -12.88 -18.29
CA ASP A 71 -2.49 -12.32 -18.97
C ASP A 71 -2.88 -11.52 -20.23
N SER A 72 -3.94 -11.95 -20.91
CA SER A 72 -4.47 -11.31 -22.13
C SER A 72 -5.80 -11.94 -22.53
N GLY A 73 -6.50 -11.38 -23.53
CA GLY A 73 -7.67 -12.02 -24.15
C GLY A 73 -8.95 -11.21 -24.05
N ALA A 74 -10.09 -11.90 -24.03
CA ALA A 74 -11.44 -11.31 -24.07
C ALA A 74 -11.90 -10.86 -22.67
N TYR A 75 -11.18 -9.96 -22.08
CA TYR A 75 -11.43 -9.40 -20.74
C TYR A 75 -11.50 -7.87 -20.82
N THR A 76 -12.52 -7.39 -21.50
CA THR A 76 -12.69 -5.96 -21.79
C THR A 76 -12.70 -5.13 -20.49
N GLY A 77 -11.79 -4.17 -20.38
CA GLY A 77 -11.64 -3.30 -19.19
C GLY A 77 -10.58 -3.77 -18.19
N GLU A 78 -10.08 -5.01 -18.30
CA GLU A 78 -9.03 -5.53 -17.42
C GLU A 78 -7.63 -5.04 -17.84
N ILE A 79 -6.77 -4.87 -16.85
CA ILE A 79 -5.36 -4.47 -17.01
C ILE A 79 -4.47 -5.61 -16.54
N SER A 80 -3.71 -6.23 -17.44
CA SER A 80 -2.84 -7.35 -17.07
C SER A 80 -1.55 -6.91 -16.38
N ALA A 81 -0.95 -7.82 -15.60
CA ALA A 81 0.34 -7.60 -14.96
C ALA A 81 1.45 -7.29 -15.98
N GLY A 82 1.41 -7.92 -17.16
CA GLY A 82 2.35 -7.62 -18.25
C GLY A 82 2.26 -6.18 -18.78
N MET A 83 1.05 -5.59 -18.85
CA MET A 83 0.86 -4.18 -19.22
C MET A 83 1.47 -3.25 -18.18
N LEU A 84 1.28 -3.53 -16.89
CA LEU A 84 1.81 -2.73 -15.79
C LEU A 84 3.34 -2.81 -15.69
N ALA A 85 3.91 -4.00 -15.84
CA ALA A 85 5.35 -4.21 -15.88
C ALA A 85 6.01 -3.45 -17.05
N LYS A 86 5.35 -3.40 -18.22
CA LYS A 86 5.83 -2.61 -19.38
C LYS A 86 5.77 -1.11 -19.16
N LEU A 87 4.88 -0.64 -18.29
CA LEU A 87 4.87 0.75 -17.83
C LEU A 87 5.91 1.02 -16.73
N GLY A 88 6.66 0.01 -16.27
CA GLY A 88 7.67 0.18 -15.22
C GLY A 88 7.09 0.29 -13.81
N CYS A 89 5.84 -0.13 -13.59
CA CYS A 89 5.28 -0.20 -12.25
C CYS A 89 6.14 -1.13 -11.37
N SER A 90 6.48 -0.66 -10.17
CA SER A 90 7.22 -1.45 -9.18
C SER A 90 6.28 -2.15 -8.19
N TYR A 91 5.11 -1.61 -7.98
CA TYR A 91 4.12 -2.08 -7.00
C TYR A 91 2.74 -2.22 -7.61
N VAL A 92 1.93 -3.12 -7.02
CA VAL A 92 0.49 -3.21 -7.31
C VAL A 92 -0.26 -3.41 -6.01
N VAL A 93 -1.23 -2.54 -5.74
CA VAL A 93 -2.18 -2.72 -4.63
C VAL A 93 -3.18 -3.79 -5.02
N VAL A 94 -3.37 -4.80 -4.18
CA VAL A 94 -4.35 -5.88 -4.39
C VAL A 94 -5.20 -6.08 -3.15
N GLY A 95 -6.48 -6.36 -3.34
CA GLY A 95 -7.41 -6.61 -2.24
C GLY A 95 -7.70 -5.38 -1.36
N HIS A 96 -7.52 -4.16 -1.87
CA HIS A 96 -7.90 -2.94 -1.13
C HIS A 96 -9.34 -3.02 -0.65
N SER A 97 -9.63 -2.51 0.54
CA SER A 97 -10.94 -2.63 1.18
C SER A 97 -12.11 -2.19 0.29
N GLU A 98 -11.93 -1.12 -0.50
CA GLU A 98 -12.93 -0.67 -1.47
C GLU A 98 -13.18 -1.72 -2.56
N ARG A 99 -12.16 -2.46 -3.00
CA ARG A 99 -12.33 -3.53 -4.00
C ARG A 99 -12.98 -4.76 -3.41
N ARG A 100 -12.63 -5.13 -2.18
CA ARG A 100 -13.34 -6.20 -1.45
C ARG A 100 -14.82 -5.86 -1.30
N MET A 101 -15.13 -4.60 -0.98
CA MET A 101 -16.50 -4.13 -0.78
C MET A 101 -17.29 -4.00 -2.10
N TYR A 102 -16.75 -3.29 -3.09
CA TYR A 102 -17.51 -2.91 -4.29
C TYR A 102 -17.41 -3.95 -5.42
N HIS A 103 -16.33 -4.75 -5.45
CA HIS A 103 -16.09 -5.78 -6.45
C HIS A 103 -16.12 -7.19 -5.88
N GLN A 104 -16.42 -7.35 -4.59
CA GLN A 104 -16.53 -8.64 -3.91
C GLN A 104 -15.26 -9.51 -4.07
N GLU A 105 -14.08 -8.87 -4.02
CA GLU A 105 -12.81 -9.59 -4.12
C GLU A 105 -12.61 -10.47 -2.88
N SER A 106 -12.59 -11.79 -3.08
CA SER A 106 -12.29 -12.78 -2.04
C SER A 106 -10.78 -12.87 -1.79
N ASP A 107 -10.38 -13.55 -0.71
CA ASP A 107 -8.97 -13.78 -0.39
C ASP A 107 -8.27 -14.61 -1.48
N GLU A 108 -8.97 -15.57 -2.08
CA GLU A 108 -8.46 -16.39 -3.19
C GLU A 108 -8.20 -15.53 -4.44
N LEU A 109 -9.10 -14.57 -4.74
CA LEU A 109 -8.91 -13.66 -5.86
C LEU A 109 -7.73 -12.71 -5.60
N VAL A 110 -7.60 -12.20 -4.37
CA VAL A 110 -6.48 -11.35 -3.95
C VAL A 110 -5.17 -12.13 -4.03
N ASN A 111 -5.15 -13.38 -3.58
CA ASN A 111 -4.03 -14.30 -3.70
C ASN A 111 -3.60 -14.47 -5.16
N ALA A 112 -4.54 -14.78 -6.05
CA ALA A 112 -4.26 -14.94 -7.48
C ALA A 112 -3.69 -13.65 -8.11
N LYS A 113 -4.19 -12.47 -7.74
CA LYS A 113 -3.67 -11.17 -8.17
C LYS A 113 -2.24 -10.93 -7.64
N ALA A 114 -1.98 -11.26 -6.38
CA ALA A 114 -0.66 -11.14 -5.78
C ALA A 114 0.37 -12.04 -6.48
N HIS A 115 0.01 -13.29 -6.79
CA HIS A 115 0.85 -14.19 -7.58
C HIS A 115 1.14 -13.64 -8.99
N LYS A 116 0.12 -13.09 -9.69
CA LYS A 116 0.32 -12.47 -11.02
C LYS A 116 1.24 -11.26 -10.96
N THR A 117 1.12 -10.45 -9.93
CA THR A 117 1.99 -9.31 -9.69
C THR A 117 3.44 -9.74 -9.52
N LEU A 118 3.68 -10.73 -8.65
CA LEU A 118 5.02 -11.24 -8.37
C LEU A 118 5.64 -11.92 -9.60
N GLN A 119 4.86 -12.73 -10.34
CA GLN A 119 5.30 -13.37 -11.59
C GLN A 119 5.75 -12.37 -12.66
N ALA A 120 5.16 -11.17 -12.67
CA ALA A 120 5.54 -10.09 -13.59
C ALA A 120 6.73 -9.24 -13.08
N GLY A 121 7.34 -9.59 -11.94
CA GLY A 121 8.50 -8.90 -11.37
C GLY A 121 8.15 -7.64 -10.59
N MET A 122 6.88 -7.46 -10.20
CA MET A 122 6.42 -6.35 -9.35
C MET A 122 6.13 -6.84 -7.94
N THR A 123 6.12 -5.94 -6.97
CA THR A 123 5.80 -6.24 -5.57
C THR A 123 4.31 -5.99 -5.30
N PRO A 124 3.54 -6.99 -4.87
CA PRO A 124 2.17 -6.76 -4.43
C PRO A 124 2.14 -6.09 -3.06
N ILE A 125 1.22 -5.12 -2.90
CA ILE A 125 0.79 -4.56 -1.62
C ILE A 125 -0.56 -5.21 -1.32
N VAL A 126 -0.56 -6.24 -0.48
CA VAL A 126 -1.74 -7.01 -0.13
C VAL A 126 -2.49 -6.31 0.99
N CYS A 127 -3.70 -5.84 0.73
CA CYS A 127 -4.52 -5.15 1.72
C CYS A 127 -5.41 -6.12 2.49
N VAL A 128 -5.41 -5.97 3.81
CA VAL A 128 -6.22 -6.73 4.77
C VAL A 128 -6.78 -5.79 5.82
N GLY A 129 -7.90 -6.15 6.43
CA GLY A 129 -8.46 -5.35 7.52
C GLY A 129 -9.96 -5.55 7.70
N GLU A 130 -10.47 -5.12 8.84
CA GLU A 130 -11.81 -5.38 9.33
C GLU A 130 -12.73 -4.17 9.30
N GLY A 131 -14.03 -4.44 9.17
CA GLY A 131 -15.09 -3.47 9.34
C GLY A 131 -15.46 -3.20 10.80
N LEU A 132 -16.35 -2.24 11.01
CA LEU A 132 -16.73 -1.76 12.34
C LEU A 132 -17.42 -2.85 13.19
N ASP A 133 -18.27 -3.65 12.59
CA ASP A 133 -18.99 -4.75 13.24
C ASP A 133 -18.04 -5.80 13.81
N VAL A 134 -17.02 -6.18 13.04
CA VAL A 134 -15.96 -7.11 13.46
C VAL A 134 -15.12 -6.51 14.58
N ARG A 135 -14.76 -5.20 14.46
CA ARG A 135 -14.00 -4.48 15.49
C ARG A 135 -14.77 -4.42 16.80
N GLN A 136 -16.07 -4.09 16.76
CA GLN A 136 -16.93 -4.03 17.95
C GLN A 136 -17.16 -5.40 18.60
N ALA A 137 -17.12 -6.47 17.82
CA ALA A 137 -17.19 -7.83 18.36
C ALA A 137 -15.88 -8.31 19.02
N GLY A 138 -14.78 -7.56 18.89
CA GLY A 138 -13.45 -7.96 19.38
C GLY A 138 -12.78 -9.04 18.51
N GLU A 139 -13.29 -9.28 17.29
CA GLU A 139 -12.83 -10.34 16.38
C GLU A 139 -11.86 -9.81 15.29
N HIS A 140 -11.38 -8.56 15.42
CA HIS A 140 -10.57 -7.88 14.39
C HIS A 140 -9.25 -8.60 14.11
N VAL A 141 -8.55 -9.10 15.12
CA VAL A 141 -7.30 -9.84 14.92
C VAL A 141 -7.56 -11.16 14.20
N PRO A 142 -8.38 -12.11 14.69
CA PRO A 142 -8.61 -13.37 14.00
C PRO A 142 -9.20 -13.19 12.59
N PHE A 143 -10.07 -12.21 12.39
CA PHE A 143 -10.60 -11.87 11.07
C PHE A 143 -9.50 -11.44 10.10
N THR A 144 -8.65 -10.49 10.52
CA THR A 144 -7.55 -9.99 9.68
C THR A 144 -6.52 -11.09 9.39
N LEU A 145 -6.21 -11.95 10.36
CA LEU A 145 -5.30 -13.08 10.16
C LEU A 145 -5.87 -14.10 9.17
N THR A 146 -7.19 -14.33 9.16
CA THR A 146 -7.83 -15.17 8.14
C THR A 146 -7.62 -14.61 6.74
N GLN A 147 -7.74 -13.30 6.55
CA GLN A 147 -7.45 -12.65 5.26
C GLN A 147 -5.97 -12.78 4.88
N VAL A 148 -5.05 -12.64 5.85
CA VAL A 148 -3.60 -12.84 5.61
C VAL A 148 -3.35 -14.27 5.13
N ASP A 149 -3.86 -15.26 5.85
CA ASP A 149 -3.68 -16.68 5.52
C ASP A 149 -4.20 -16.99 4.10
N GLY A 150 -5.42 -16.56 3.77
CA GLY A 150 -6.01 -16.79 2.44
C GLY A 150 -5.29 -16.03 1.33
N SER A 151 -4.89 -14.78 1.58
CA SER A 151 -4.21 -13.95 0.58
C SER A 151 -2.76 -14.36 0.33
N LEU A 152 -2.10 -15.02 1.30
CA LEU A 152 -0.71 -15.50 1.20
C LEU A 152 -0.59 -17.02 1.02
N ASP A 153 -1.69 -17.72 0.81
CA ASP A 153 -1.67 -19.18 0.60
C ASP A 153 -0.78 -19.56 -0.60
N GLY A 154 0.07 -20.57 -0.41
CA GLY A 154 0.96 -21.10 -1.45
C GLY A 154 2.19 -20.25 -1.76
N PHE A 155 2.41 -19.10 -1.09
CA PHE A 155 3.66 -18.37 -1.21
C PHE A 155 4.79 -19.03 -0.43
N THR A 156 6.00 -19.02 -0.99
CA THR A 156 7.19 -19.48 -0.27
C THR A 156 7.63 -18.41 0.75
N ALA A 157 8.39 -18.83 1.77
CA ALA A 157 8.95 -17.90 2.77
C ALA A 157 9.78 -16.76 2.12
N GLU A 158 10.56 -17.07 1.09
CA GLU A 158 11.34 -16.07 0.34
C GLU A 158 10.43 -15.06 -0.38
N GLN A 159 9.35 -15.55 -0.99
CA GLN A 159 8.37 -14.66 -1.64
C GLN A 159 7.70 -13.75 -0.62
N VAL A 160 7.24 -14.31 0.52
CA VAL A 160 6.60 -13.53 1.59
C VAL A 160 7.53 -12.46 2.15
N ALA A 161 8.82 -12.75 2.33
CA ALA A 161 9.81 -11.76 2.76
C ALA A 161 9.93 -10.55 1.83
N GLY A 162 9.61 -10.72 0.54
CA GLY A 162 9.64 -9.67 -0.47
C GLY A 162 8.32 -8.94 -0.69
N LEU A 163 7.23 -9.38 -0.05
CA LEU A 163 5.92 -8.76 -0.18
C LEU A 163 5.75 -7.51 0.72
N VAL A 164 4.63 -6.84 0.51
CA VAL A 164 4.13 -5.80 1.40
C VAL A 164 2.70 -6.15 1.80
N VAL A 165 2.38 -6.08 3.08
CA VAL A 165 1.01 -6.17 3.60
C VAL A 165 0.59 -4.80 4.10
N ALA A 166 -0.61 -4.35 3.77
CA ALA A 166 -1.18 -3.12 4.28
C ALA A 166 -2.40 -3.43 5.16
N TYR A 167 -2.30 -3.12 6.44
CA TYR A 167 -3.42 -3.21 7.37
C TYR A 167 -4.32 -1.98 7.25
N GLU A 168 -5.56 -2.18 6.86
CA GLU A 168 -6.58 -1.16 6.73
C GLU A 168 -7.63 -1.31 7.86
N PRO A 169 -7.63 -0.45 8.91
CA PRO A 169 -8.76 -0.39 9.84
C PRO A 169 -9.96 0.23 9.11
N VAL A 170 -10.74 -0.59 8.39
CA VAL A 170 -11.81 -0.10 7.47
C VAL A 170 -12.84 0.73 8.23
N TRP A 171 -13.07 0.41 9.50
CA TRP A 171 -13.94 1.17 10.40
C TRP A 171 -13.51 2.61 10.65
N ALA A 172 -12.22 2.92 10.45
CA ALA A 172 -11.64 4.26 10.62
C ALA A 172 -11.35 4.98 9.30
N ILE A 173 -11.67 4.37 8.14
CA ILE A 173 -11.39 4.97 6.83
C ILE A 173 -12.61 5.79 6.37
N GLY A 174 -12.50 7.12 6.40
CA GLY A 174 -13.55 8.02 5.90
C GLY A 174 -14.81 8.11 6.78
N THR A 175 -14.79 7.53 7.97
CA THR A 175 -15.94 7.49 8.90
C THR A 175 -15.93 8.63 9.91
N GLY A 176 -14.77 9.28 10.12
CA GLY A 176 -14.55 10.24 11.21
C GLY A 176 -13.98 9.61 12.48
N GLU A 177 -14.03 8.28 12.61
CA GLU A 177 -13.32 7.54 13.66
C GLU A 177 -11.81 7.57 13.39
N VAL A 178 -11.02 7.52 14.44
CA VAL A 178 -9.55 7.57 14.34
C VAL A 178 -8.97 6.37 15.08
N ALA A 179 -8.29 5.50 14.34
CA ALA A 179 -7.50 4.45 14.96
C ALA A 179 -6.24 5.07 15.61
N THR A 180 -5.93 4.63 16.81
CA THR A 180 -4.73 5.06 17.53
C THR A 180 -3.46 4.35 17.00
N PRO A 181 -2.26 4.86 17.28
CA PRO A 181 -1.03 4.12 17.00
C PRO A 181 -0.98 2.74 17.67
N ASP A 182 -1.61 2.57 18.84
CA ASP A 182 -1.68 1.28 19.53
C ASP A 182 -2.63 0.29 18.83
N ASP A 183 -3.73 0.76 18.27
CA ASP A 183 -4.60 -0.06 17.42
C ASP A 183 -3.85 -0.57 16.17
N ALA A 184 -3.03 0.29 15.56
CA ALA A 184 -2.19 -0.10 14.43
C ALA A 184 -1.16 -1.15 14.84
N GLN A 185 -0.47 -0.93 15.96
CA GLN A 185 0.54 -1.84 16.50
C GLN A 185 -0.05 -3.22 16.82
N GLU A 186 -1.21 -3.27 17.47
CA GLU A 186 -1.85 -4.53 17.86
C GLU A 186 -2.01 -5.46 16.65
N VAL A 187 -2.57 -4.96 15.57
CA VAL A 187 -2.86 -5.79 14.39
C VAL A 187 -1.61 -6.03 13.54
N CYS A 188 -0.75 -5.01 13.37
CA CYS A 188 0.50 -5.19 12.62
C CYS A 188 1.43 -6.22 13.30
N ALA A 189 1.52 -6.20 14.64
CA ALA A 189 2.26 -7.21 15.40
C ALA A 189 1.66 -8.62 15.23
N ALA A 190 0.34 -8.73 15.29
CA ALA A 190 -0.34 -10.01 15.08
C ALA A 190 -0.11 -10.56 13.66
N ILE A 191 -0.12 -9.71 12.63
CA ILE A 191 0.21 -10.08 11.24
C ILE A 191 1.65 -10.59 11.16
N ARG A 192 2.62 -9.87 11.72
CA ARG A 192 4.03 -10.26 11.70
C ARG A 192 4.27 -11.58 12.42
N GLU A 193 3.64 -11.76 13.60
CA GLU A 193 3.74 -13.01 14.33
C GLU A 193 3.10 -14.18 13.57
N ARG A 194 1.95 -13.97 12.93
CA ARG A 194 1.32 -15.00 12.09
C ARG A 194 2.21 -15.42 10.92
N VAL A 195 2.85 -14.46 10.27
CA VAL A 195 3.82 -14.75 9.20
C VAL A 195 5.02 -15.52 9.76
N ARG A 196 5.49 -15.21 10.97
CA ARG A 196 6.57 -15.94 11.64
C ARG A 196 6.18 -17.39 11.92
N GLU A 197 4.98 -17.62 12.42
CA GLU A 197 4.46 -18.96 12.66
C GLU A 197 4.37 -19.83 11.41
N VAL A 198 3.91 -19.25 10.30
CA VAL A 198 3.61 -19.99 9.05
C VAL A 198 4.83 -20.08 8.14
N HIS A 199 5.61 -19.00 8.01
CA HIS A 199 6.69 -18.86 7.02
C HIS A 199 8.08 -18.72 7.63
N GLY A 200 8.18 -18.62 8.96
CA GLY A 200 9.46 -18.52 9.70
C GLY A 200 9.98 -17.09 9.87
N ASP A 201 11.02 -16.95 10.72
CA ASP A 201 11.58 -15.66 11.12
C ASP A 201 12.03 -14.80 9.95
N ALA A 202 12.75 -15.39 8.98
CA ALA A 202 13.27 -14.65 7.83
C ALA A 202 12.17 -14.01 6.98
N ALA A 203 11.00 -14.67 6.85
CA ALA A 203 9.85 -14.12 6.16
C ALA A 203 9.22 -12.97 6.95
N ALA A 204 9.05 -13.15 8.26
CA ALA A 204 8.47 -12.14 9.14
C ALA A 204 9.33 -10.88 9.26
N ASP A 205 10.65 -11.05 9.30
CA ASP A 205 11.60 -9.93 9.40
C ASP A 205 11.79 -9.21 8.06
N GLY A 206 11.62 -9.91 6.94
CA GLY A 206 11.70 -9.33 5.59
C GLY A 206 10.42 -8.65 5.12
N LEU A 207 9.25 -9.12 5.58
CA LEU A 207 7.94 -8.56 5.21
C LEU A 207 7.81 -7.12 5.72
N ARG A 208 7.40 -6.21 4.83
CA ARG A 208 7.01 -4.84 5.21
C ARG A 208 5.52 -4.77 5.49
N ILE A 209 5.15 -4.26 6.67
CA ILE A 209 3.77 -4.08 7.07
C ILE A 209 3.46 -2.58 7.11
N LEU A 210 2.52 -2.13 6.29
CA LEU A 210 2.08 -0.74 6.21
C LEU A 210 0.80 -0.55 7.01
N TYR A 211 0.69 0.59 7.66
CA TYR A 211 -0.58 1.05 8.21
C TYR A 211 -1.38 1.81 7.13
N GLY A 212 -2.62 1.38 6.87
CA GLY A 212 -3.51 1.92 5.83
C GLY A 212 -4.70 2.72 6.34
N GLY A 213 -4.68 3.15 7.58
CA GLY A 213 -5.72 4.01 8.15
C GLY A 213 -5.53 5.51 7.85
N SER A 214 -6.16 6.37 8.68
CA SER A 214 -6.07 7.81 8.52
C SER A 214 -4.69 8.33 8.96
N VAL A 215 -3.84 8.66 7.99
CA VAL A 215 -2.49 9.21 8.21
C VAL A 215 -2.43 10.67 7.76
N LYS A 216 -1.83 11.51 8.60
CA LYS A 216 -1.53 12.92 8.33
C LYS A 216 -0.10 13.22 8.75
N ALA A 217 0.48 14.32 8.25
CA ALA A 217 1.80 14.76 8.68
C ALA A 217 1.88 14.95 10.21
N ALA A 218 0.78 15.36 10.84
CA ALA A 218 0.72 15.59 12.29
C ALA A 218 0.74 14.31 13.15
N ASN A 219 0.29 13.15 12.65
CA ASN A 219 0.21 11.91 13.44
C ASN A 219 1.17 10.80 12.99
N VAL A 220 1.81 10.97 11.84
CA VAL A 220 2.64 9.92 11.24
C VAL A 220 3.82 9.51 12.12
N ALA A 221 4.45 10.46 12.83
CA ALA A 221 5.60 10.15 13.68
C ALA A 221 5.23 9.14 14.77
N GLY A 222 4.12 9.36 15.49
CA GLY A 222 3.65 8.41 16.51
C GLY A 222 3.23 7.04 15.96
N ILE A 223 2.73 6.98 14.71
CA ILE A 223 2.44 5.71 14.03
C ILE A 223 3.74 4.98 13.70
N MET A 224 4.72 5.70 13.15
CA MET A 224 6.01 5.14 12.72
C MET A 224 6.98 4.82 13.87
N GLU A 225 6.67 5.21 15.11
CA GLU A 225 7.38 4.76 16.31
C GLU A 225 7.00 3.31 16.70
N LYS A 226 5.93 2.76 16.15
CA LYS A 226 5.48 1.41 16.47
C LYS A 226 6.40 0.37 15.81
N PRO A 227 6.88 -0.63 16.56
CA PRO A 227 7.92 -1.56 16.10
C PRO A 227 7.49 -2.44 14.92
N ASP A 228 6.19 -2.69 14.74
CA ASP A 228 5.69 -3.54 13.66
C ASP A 228 5.04 -2.76 12.51
N VAL A 229 5.21 -1.43 12.47
CA VAL A 229 4.76 -0.58 11.38
C VAL A 229 5.97 -0.11 10.56
N ASP A 230 6.13 -0.64 9.33
CA ASP A 230 7.27 -0.35 8.46
C ASP A 230 7.01 0.83 7.51
N GLY A 231 5.79 1.34 7.47
CA GLY A 231 5.39 2.44 6.61
C GLY A 231 3.87 2.68 6.60
N CYS A 232 3.42 3.48 5.63
CA CYS A 232 2.00 3.80 5.50
C CYS A 232 1.52 3.66 4.05
N LEU A 233 0.28 3.16 3.89
CA LEU A 233 -0.50 3.27 2.66
C LEU A 233 -1.50 4.42 2.84
N VAL A 234 -1.20 5.56 2.21
CA VAL A 234 -1.85 6.84 2.47
C VAL A 234 -2.90 7.14 1.42
N GLY A 235 -4.14 7.37 1.82
CA GLY A 235 -5.23 7.78 0.92
C GLY A 235 -5.24 9.28 0.63
N GLY A 236 -6.31 9.99 1.00
CA GLY A 236 -6.56 11.40 0.65
C GLY A 236 -5.42 12.38 0.95
N ALA A 237 -4.66 12.19 2.02
CA ALA A 237 -3.49 13.01 2.34
C ALA A 237 -2.39 12.91 1.27
N SER A 238 -2.35 11.83 0.47
CA SER A 238 -1.38 11.67 -0.62
C SER A 238 -1.67 12.56 -1.84
N LEU A 239 -2.83 13.20 -1.88
CA LEU A 239 -3.21 14.19 -2.91
C LEU A 239 -2.74 15.62 -2.57
N GLN A 240 -2.14 15.82 -1.41
CA GLN A 240 -1.65 17.12 -0.92
C GLN A 240 -0.14 17.05 -0.77
N VAL A 241 0.59 17.86 -1.52
CA VAL A 241 2.07 17.81 -1.58
C VAL A 241 2.69 18.00 -0.19
N GLU A 242 2.23 18.98 0.58
CA GLU A 242 2.75 19.30 1.90
C GLU A 242 2.45 18.18 2.90
N GLU A 243 1.23 17.63 2.88
CA GLU A 243 0.84 16.52 3.75
C GLU A 243 1.62 15.25 3.42
N PHE A 244 1.63 14.83 2.15
CA PHE A 244 2.34 13.62 1.77
C PHE A 244 3.86 13.77 1.90
N GLY A 245 4.40 14.94 1.56
CA GLY A 245 5.81 15.26 1.79
C GLY A 245 6.19 15.21 3.27
N GLY A 246 5.31 15.70 4.17
CA GLY A 246 5.47 15.56 5.61
C GLY A 246 5.43 14.10 6.08
N ILE A 247 4.44 13.33 5.59
CA ILE A 247 4.31 11.90 5.90
C ILE A 247 5.57 11.12 5.46
N CYS A 248 6.07 11.36 4.26
CA CYS A 248 7.29 10.71 3.78
C CYS A 248 8.51 11.05 4.64
N ARG A 249 8.52 12.24 5.23
CA ARG A 249 9.58 12.74 6.10
C ARG A 249 9.24 12.62 7.59
N PHE A 250 8.52 11.59 7.98
CA PHE A 250 8.02 11.39 9.35
C PHE A 250 9.09 11.56 10.43
N ARG A 251 10.37 11.27 10.13
CA ARG A 251 11.49 11.45 11.06
C ARG A 251 11.75 12.90 11.45
N ASP A 252 11.28 13.85 10.62
CA ASP A 252 11.38 15.28 10.86
C ASP A 252 10.09 15.86 11.47
N MET A 253 9.07 15.01 11.68
CA MET A 253 7.78 15.43 12.21
C MET A 253 7.74 15.26 13.74
N PRO A 254 6.98 16.10 14.46
CA PRO A 254 6.84 15.94 15.90
C PRO A 254 6.06 14.68 16.25
N VAL A 255 6.49 14.01 17.31
CA VAL A 255 5.70 12.97 17.98
C VAL A 255 4.69 13.66 18.87
N LEU A 256 3.40 13.50 18.63
CA LEU A 256 2.30 14.09 19.38
C LEU A 256 1.65 13.06 20.29
#